data_5b96a92e351852f1bd3f2767c81eea3e
#
_entry.id   5b96a92e351852f1bd3f2767c81eea3e
#
_cell.length_a   1.000
_cell.length_b   1.000
_cell.length_c   1.000
_cell.angle_alpha   90.00
_cell.angle_beta   90.00
_cell.angle_gamma   90.00
#
_symmetry.space_group_name_H-M   'P 1'
#
loop_
_entity.id
_entity.type
_entity.pdbx_description
1 polymer ?
#
loop_
_entity_poly.entity_id
_entity_poly.type
_entity_poly.pdbx_seq_one_letter_code
_entity_poly.pdbx_strand_id
1 'polypeptide(L)'
;LQASPEQQEILSRYVGWGGLADAFDPDKAGWRVEYDELKGVLSPEEYAAARASTLNAHYTSPTVIRAIYDAVENMGFQTGNILEPSMGVGNFFGMLPESMKSSRLYGVELDSITGRIAKQLYPKADITVAGFETTDRKDFFDLAVGNVPFGQYQVSDRAFDKLGFSIHNNFFAKALEQVRPGGANRLPNNAFRANAGTDVVSILSFSKSGIDPLRSNPIGYTRVS
;
A
#
# COMPACT_ATOMS: atom_id res chain seq x y z
N LEU A 1 -7.53 -22.81 -5.50
CA LEU A 1 -7.81 -23.22 -4.12
C LEU A 1 -7.77 -21.99 -3.23
N GLN A 2 -8.80 -21.79 -2.41
CA GLN A 2 -8.87 -20.72 -1.41
C GLN A 2 -8.42 -21.30 -0.06
N ALA A 3 -7.67 -20.49 0.71
CA ALA A 3 -7.25 -20.87 2.06
C ALA A 3 -8.46 -21.03 2.99
N SER A 4 -8.40 -22.05 3.88
CA SER A 4 -9.39 -22.19 4.96
C SER A 4 -9.28 -21.06 5.98
N PRO A 5 -10.29 -20.84 6.84
CA PRO A 5 -10.21 -19.83 7.91
C PRO A 5 -8.97 -19.99 8.80
N GLU A 6 -8.60 -21.22 9.14
CA GLU A 6 -7.41 -21.52 9.96
C GLU A 6 -6.12 -21.17 9.22
N GLN A 7 -6.06 -21.46 7.92
CA GLN A 7 -4.94 -21.06 7.06
C GLN A 7 -4.86 -19.54 6.90
N GLN A 8 -6.00 -18.86 6.74
CA GLN A 8 -6.05 -17.41 6.68
C GLN A 8 -5.56 -16.76 7.99
N GLU A 9 -5.88 -17.35 9.15
CA GLU A 9 -5.36 -16.88 10.43
C GLU A 9 -3.82 -16.96 10.47
N ILE A 10 -3.23 -18.05 9.99
CA ILE A 10 -1.77 -18.19 9.90
C ILE A 10 -1.19 -17.14 8.94
N LEU A 11 -1.78 -17.01 7.73
CA LEU A 11 -1.33 -16.06 6.72
C LEU A 11 -1.44 -14.62 7.18
N SER A 12 -2.44 -14.27 8.00
CA SER A 12 -2.63 -12.93 8.54
C SER A 12 -1.50 -12.47 9.48
N ARG A 13 -0.72 -13.41 10.00
CA ARG A 13 0.45 -13.14 10.86
C ARG A 13 1.72 -12.84 10.06
N TYR A 14 1.67 -12.98 8.75
CA TYR A 14 2.82 -12.65 7.91
C TYR A 14 3.12 -11.14 7.96
N VAL A 15 4.34 -10.82 8.32
CA VAL A 15 4.79 -9.42 8.50
C VAL A 15 5.82 -8.99 7.44
N GLY A 16 5.97 -9.75 6.37
CA GLY A 16 6.97 -9.48 5.33
C GLY A 16 8.40 -9.79 5.79
N TRP A 17 9.35 -9.29 5.03
CA TRP A 17 10.77 -9.52 5.23
C TRP A 17 11.49 -8.35 5.93
N GLY A 18 10.76 -7.31 6.30
CA GLY A 18 11.33 -6.13 6.95
C GLY A 18 12.10 -6.47 8.22
N GLY A 19 13.34 -5.99 8.34
CA GLY A 19 14.19 -6.28 9.47
C GLY A 19 14.85 -7.67 9.49
N LEU A 20 14.64 -8.52 8.47
CA LEU A 20 15.19 -9.87 8.38
C LEU A 20 16.40 -9.97 7.43
N ALA A 21 17.14 -8.87 7.21
CA ALA A 21 18.28 -8.86 6.29
C ALA A 21 19.33 -9.93 6.63
N ASP A 22 19.54 -10.21 7.91
CA ASP A 22 20.52 -11.20 8.38
C ASP A 22 20.16 -12.65 7.97
N ALA A 23 18.88 -12.96 7.77
CA ALA A 23 18.44 -14.26 7.26
C ALA A 23 18.83 -14.50 5.79
N PHE A 24 19.22 -13.44 5.07
CA PHE A 24 19.67 -13.49 3.67
C PHE A 24 21.19 -13.33 3.52
N ASP A 25 21.93 -13.28 4.63
CA ASP A 25 23.38 -13.12 4.65
C ASP A 25 24.06 -14.46 4.97
N PRO A 26 24.86 -15.03 4.02
CA PRO A 26 25.54 -16.32 4.22
C PRO A 26 26.59 -16.27 5.34
N ASP A 27 27.07 -15.09 5.72
CA ASP A 27 28.14 -14.91 6.70
C ASP A 27 27.60 -14.71 8.13
N LYS A 28 26.28 -14.70 8.32
CA LYS A 28 25.63 -14.57 9.62
C LYS A 28 25.41 -15.94 10.27
N ALA A 29 26.38 -16.37 11.06
CA ALA A 29 26.37 -17.70 11.70
C ALA A 29 25.10 -17.97 12.53
N GLY A 30 24.52 -16.96 13.21
CA GLY A 30 23.30 -17.10 14.00
C GLY A 30 22.01 -17.29 13.17
N TRP A 31 22.09 -17.11 11.84
CA TRP A 31 20.96 -17.21 10.89
C TRP A 31 21.16 -18.30 9.83
N ARG A 32 22.13 -19.17 10.06
CA ARG A 32 22.51 -20.19 9.05
C ARG A 32 21.39 -21.15 8.70
N VAL A 33 20.59 -21.53 9.69
CA VAL A 33 19.46 -22.47 9.51
C VAL A 33 18.40 -21.82 8.63
N GLU A 34 17.98 -20.58 8.97
CA GLU A 34 16.99 -19.81 8.23
C GLU A 34 17.47 -19.49 6.82
N TYR A 35 18.76 -19.16 6.67
CA TYR A 35 19.36 -18.92 5.36
C TYR A 35 19.26 -20.13 4.43
N ASP A 36 19.66 -21.31 4.93
CA ASP A 36 19.63 -22.55 4.15
C ASP A 36 18.19 -22.98 3.86
N GLU A 37 17.25 -22.81 4.82
CA GLU A 37 15.83 -23.08 4.64
C GLU A 37 15.21 -22.17 3.58
N LEU A 38 15.42 -20.85 3.66
CA LEU A 38 14.90 -19.89 2.67
C LEU A 38 15.38 -20.21 1.27
N LYS A 39 16.65 -20.59 1.10
CA LYS A 39 17.19 -21.01 -0.19
C LYS A 39 16.61 -22.35 -0.69
N GLY A 40 16.15 -23.19 0.20
CA GLY A 40 15.54 -24.47 -0.14
C GLY A 40 14.07 -24.37 -0.54
N VAL A 41 13.34 -23.39 0.02
CA VAL A 41 11.88 -23.28 -0.17
C VAL A 41 11.47 -22.18 -1.16
N LEU A 42 12.29 -21.15 -1.35
CA LEU A 42 12.00 -20.06 -2.29
C LEU A 42 12.62 -20.33 -3.66
N SER A 43 11.92 -19.94 -4.74
CA SER A 43 12.56 -19.86 -6.05
C SER A 43 13.66 -18.79 -6.06
N PRO A 44 14.61 -18.82 -7.00
CA PRO A 44 15.65 -17.79 -7.11
C PRO A 44 15.07 -16.37 -7.21
N GLU A 45 13.96 -16.21 -7.93
CA GLU A 45 13.26 -14.94 -8.12
C GLU A 45 12.58 -14.49 -6.83
N GLU A 46 11.89 -15.40 -6.13
CA GLU A 46 11.26 -15.14 -4.83
C GLU A 46 12.31 -14.78 -3.77
N TYR A 47 13.43 -15.51 -3.75
CA TYR A 47 14.54 -15.22 -2.84
C TYR A 47 15.14 -13.84 -3.08
N ALA A 48 15.36 -13.47 -4.36
CA ALA A 48 15.89 -12.16 -4.72
C ALA A 48 14.91 -11.02 -4.34
N ALA A 49 13.61 -11.21 -4.60
CA ALA A 49 12.57 -10.25 -4.25
C ALA A 49 12.43 -10.09 -2.72
N ALA A 50 12.40 -11.19 -1.98
CA ALA A 50 12.33 -11.19 -0.52
C ALA A 50 13.54 -10.46 0.09
N ARG A 51 14.76 -10.79 -0.37
CA ARG A 51 15.99 -10.11 0.04
C ARG A 51 15.95 -8.61 -0.22
N ALA A 52 15.52 -8.19 -1.42
CA ALA A 52 15.41 -6.77 -1.77
C ALA A 52 14.41 -6.02 -0.89
N SER A 53 13.35 -6.68 -0.42
CA SER A 53 12.31 -6.06 0.40
C SER A 53 12.67 -5.93 1.88
N THR A 54 13.76 -6.55 2.36
CA THR A 54 14.17 -6.52 3.78
C THR A 54 14.39 -5.10 4.32
N LEU A 55 14.75 -4.16 3.45
CA LEU A 55 15.01 -2.76 3.80
C LEU A 55 13.76 -1.87 3.67
N ASN A 56 12.73 -2.31 2.96
CA ASN A 56 11.62 -1.47 2.52
C ASN A 56 10.24 -1.94 2.99
N ALA A 57 10.14 -3.08 3.67
CA ALA A 57 8.87 -3.59 4.18
C ALA A 57 8.50 -2.89 5.49
N HIS A 58 7.75 -1.81 5.41
CA HIS A 58 7.24 -1.05 6.55
C HIS A 58 5.72 -1.16 6.62
N TYR A 59 5.23 -1.84 7.65
CA TYR A 59 3.78 -1.96 7.88
C TYR A 59 3.25 -0.75 8.64
N THR A 60 2.11 -0.24 8.17
CA THR A 60 1.41 0.85 8.84
C THR A 60 0.72 0.34 10.10
N SER A 61 0.89 1.03 11.23
CA SER A 61 0.26 0.62 12.47
C SER A 61 -1.27 0.72 12.40
N PRO A 62 -2.01 -0.15 13.11
CA PRO A 62 -3.47 -0.09 13.16
C PRO A 62 -4.03 1.28 13.60
N THR A 63 -3.33 1.97 14.49
CA THR A 63 -3.73 3.31 14.94
C THR A 63 -3.70 4.32 13.80
N VAL A 64 -2.65 4.28 12.96
CA VAL A 64 -2.53 5.17 11.79
C VAL A 64 -3.59 4.85 10.75
N ILE A 65 -3.82 3.56 10.46
CA ILE A 65 -4.85 3.15 9.48
C ILE A 65 -6.23 3.64 9.93
N ARG A 66 -6.58 3.48 11.21
CA ARG A 66 -7.86 4.00 11.75
C ARG A 66 -7.98 5.51 11.57
N ALA A 67 -6.95 6.27 11.97
CA ALA A 67 -6.97 7.72 11.82
C ALA A 67 -7.11 8.18 10.35
N ILE A 68 -6.53 7.43 9.41
CA ILE A 68 -6.70 7.68 7.98
C ILE A 68 -8.16 7.45 7.58
N TYR A 69 -8.77 6.34 7.97
CA TYR A 69 -10.17 6.05 7.65
C TYR A 69 -11.13 7.03 8.32
N ASP A 70 -10.88 7.44 9.57
CA ASP A 70 -11.66 8.48 10.23
C ASP A 70 -11.63 9.80 9.43
N ALA A 71 -10.46 10.17 8.91
CA ALA A 71 -10.32 11.34 8.04
C ALA A 71 -11.11 11.17 6.74
N VAL A 72 -11.07 10.00 6.12
CA VAL A 72 -11.80 9.68 4.88
C VAL A 72 -13.32 9.73 5.11
N GLU A 73 -13.82 9.20 6.23
CA GLU A 73 -15.24 9.28 6.62
C GLU A 73 -15.66 10.74 6.87
N ASN A 74 -14.84 11.51 7.59
CA ASN A 74 -15.10 12.94 7.85
C ASN A 74 -15.13 13.77 6.55
N MET A 75 -14.41 13.37 5.52
CA MET A 75 -14.49 13.96 4.19
C MET A 75 -15.70 13.47 3.37
N GLY A 76 -16.52 12.60 3.94
CA GLY A 76 -17.80 12.15 3.39
C GLY A 76 -17.73 10.97 2.42
N PHE A 77 -16.59 10.28 2.32
CA PHE A 77 -16.52 9.04 1.56
C PHE A 77 -17.28 7.93 2.30
N GLN A 78 -18.03 7.12 1.55
CA GLN A 78 -18.76 5.97 2.08
C GLN A 78 -18.40 4.70 1.32
N THR A 79 -18.71 4.64 0.03
CA THR A 79 -18.49 3.44 -0.78
C THR A 79 -18.03 3.78 -2.17
N GLY A 80 -17.27 2.87 -2.79
CA GLY A 80 -16.79 3.03 -4.16
C GLY A 80 -15.74 2.00 -4.52
N ASN A 81 -14.97 2.28 -5.56
CA ASN A 81 -13.79 1.52 -5.92
C ASN A 81 -12.61 2.05 -5.12
N ILE A 82 -12.06 1.24 -4.22
CA ILE A 82 -10.92 1.61 -3.36
C ILE A 82 -9.66 0.95 -3.89
N LEU A 83 -8.61 1.74 -4.11
CA LEU A 83 -7.28 1.29 -4.51
C LEU A 83 -6.30 1.34 -3.34
N GLU A 84 -5.56 0.26 -3.13
CA GLU A 84 -4.34 0.22 -2.32
C GLU A 84 -3.14 -0.08 -3.25
N PRO A 85 -2.32 0.92 -3.63
CA PRO A 85 -1.33 0.78 -4.70
C PRO A 85 -0.03 0.07 -4.30
N SER A 86 0.17 -0.18 -3.02
CA SER A 86 1.30 -0.93 -2.44
C SER A 86 0.78 -1.62 -1.19
N MET A 87 -0.03 -2.68 -1.42
CA MET A 87 -0.93 -3.16 -0.39
C MET A 87 -0.27 -4.03 0.68
N GLY A 88 0.91 -4.59 0.42
CA GLY A 88 1.43 -5.62 1.30
C GLY A 88 0.45 -6.78 1.41
N VAL A 89 0.21 -7.23 2.63
CA VAL A 89 -0.83 -8.24 2.92
C VAL A 89 -2.24 -7.66 3.04
N GLY A 90 -2.44 -6.36 2.82
CA GLY A 90 -3.76 -5.72 2.83
C GLY A 90 -4.22 -5.26 4.21
N ASN A 91 -3.35 -4.68 5.02
CA ASN A 91 -3.72 -4.18 6.34
C ASN A 91 -4.83 -3.11 6.27
N PHE A 92 -4.83 -2.26 5.24
CA PHE A 92 -5.90 -1.30 5.01
C PHE A 92 -7.22 -2.01 4.70
N PHE A 93 -7.22 -3.06 3.89
CA PHE A 93 -8.42 -3.84 3.60
C PHE A 93 -8.98 -4.52 4.85
N GLY A 94 -8.10 -5.08 5.68
CA GLY A 94 -8.48 -5.74 6.93
C GLY A 94 -9.08 -4.82 7.97
N MET A 95 -8.79 -3.53 7.88
CA MET A 95 -9.26 -2.49 8.81
C MET A 95 -10.32 -1.58 8.20
N LEU A 96 -10.91 -1.97 7.07
CA LEU A 96 -11.94 -1.19 6.40
C LEU A 96 -13.14 -0.94 7.32
N PRO A 97 -13.57 0.33 7.51
CA PRO A 97 -14.73 0.65 8.35
C PRO A 97 -16.02 0.01 7.84
N GLU A 98 -16.98 -0.17 8.73
CA GLU A 98 -18.30 -0.75 8.39
C GLU A 98 -19.01 0.04 7.29
N SER A 99 -18.92 1.38 7.34
CA SER A 99 -19.45 2.30 6.34
C SER A 99 -18.93 2.05 4.92
N MET A 100 -17.73 1.44 4.79
CA MET A 100 -17.05 1.21 3.51
C MET A 100 -17.08 -0.24 3.06
N LYS A 101 -17.63 -1.18 3.83
CA LYS A 101 -17.58 -2.63 3.55
C LYS A 101 -18.25 -3.08 2.26
N SER A 102 -19.16 -2.28 1.70
CA SER A 102 -19.77 -2.54 0.40
C SER A 102 -18.91 -2.04 -0.78
N SER A 103 -17.75 -1.46 -0.53
CA SER A 103 -16.82 -1.02 -1.56
C SER A 103 -16.19 -2.21 -2.31
N ARG A 104 -15.77 -1.95 -3.54
CA ARG A 104 -14.94 -2.88 -4.31
C ARG A 104 -13.47 -2.58 -4.06
N LEU A 105 -12.71 -3.59 -3.67
CA LEU A 105 -11.32 -3.45 -3.26
C LEU A 105 -10.38 -3.88 -4.40
N TYR A 106 -9.40 -3.04 -4.66
CA TYR A 106 -8.37 -3.24 -5.69
C TYR A 106 -7.01 -3.03 -5.05
N GLY A 107 -6.15 -4.04 -5.10
CA GLY A 107 -4.82 -3.98 -4.53
C GLY A 107 -3.75 -4.22 -5.58
N VAL A 108 -2.61 -3.57 -5.41
CA VAL A 108 -1.42 -3.85 -6.20
C VAL A 108 -0.27 -4.17 -5.26
N GLU A 109 0.44 -5.27 -5.52
CA GLU A 109 1.58 -5.69 -4.73
C GLU A 109 2.69 -6.22 -5.64
N LEU A 110 3.90 -5.70 -5.45
CA LEU A 110 5.05 -6.07 -6.26
C LEU A 110 5.59 -7.46 -5.89
N ASP A 111 5.71 -7.75 -4.59
CA ASP A 111 6.24 -9.02 -4.11
C ASP A 111 5.23 -10.16 -4.33
N SER A 112 5.68 -11.20 -5.03
CA SER A 112 4.82 -12.31 -5.44
C SER A 112 4.32 -13.14 -4.26
N ILE A 113 5.11 -13.30 -3.20
CA ILE A 113 4.72 -14.05 -2.00
C ILE A 113 3.65 -13.27 -1.25
N THR A 114 3.92 -12.03 -0.95
CA THR A 114 3.01 -11.10 -0.24
C THR A 114 1.69 -10.96 -1.00
N GLY A 115 1.74 -10.77 -2.32
CA GLY A 115 0.55 -10.65 -3.16
C GLY A 115 -0.28 -11.94 -3.22
N ARG A 116 0.35 -13.11 -3.22
CA ARG A 116 -0.35 -14.41 -3.13
C ARG A 116 -1.02 -14.59 -1.77
N ILE A 117 -0.36 -14.18 -0.68
CA ILE A 117 -0.94 -14.18 0.66
C ILE A 117 -2.17 -13.27 0.69
N ALA A 118 -2.05 -12.03 0.18
CA ALA A 118 -3.15 -11.09 0.11
C ALA A 118 -4.37 -11.65 -0.65
N LYS A 119 -4.16 -12.34 -1.78
CA LYS A 119 -5.23 -13.02 -2.53
C LYS A 119 -5.96 -14.08 -1.70
N GLN A 120 -5.26 -14.77 -0.81
CA GLN A 120 -5.87 -15.76 0.08
C GLN A 120 -6.65 -15.11 1.23
N LEU A 121 -6.18 -13.97 1.72
CA LEU A 121 -6.84 -13.21 2.79
C LEU A 121 -8.09 -12.47 2.28
N TYR A 122 -8.04 -11.93 1.05
CA TYR A 122 -9.11 -11.12 0.46
C TYR A 122 -9.58 -11.67 -0.89
N PRO A 123 -10.24 -12.84 -0.91
CA PRO A 123 -10.60 -13.54 -2.15
C PRO A 123 -11.62 -12.80 -3.01
N LYS A 124 -12.30 -11.77 -2.46
CA LYS A 124 -13.25 -10.92 -3.18
C LYS A 124 -12.62 -9.65 -3.76
N ALA A 125 -11.37 -9.35 -3.39
CA ALA A 125 -10.65 -8.19 -3.90
C ALA A 125 -9.98 -8.53 -5.24
N ASP A 126 -9.87 -7.52 -6.11
CA ASP A 126 -9.09 -7.59 -7.35
C ASP A 126 -7.64 -7.23 -7.03
N ILE A 127 -6.79 -8.24 -6.88
CA ILE A 127 -5.38 -8.05 -6.49
C ILE A 127 -4.46 -8.37 -7.66
N THR A 128 -3.72 -7.37 -8.11
CA THR A 128 -2.70 -7.47 -9.15
C THR A 128 -1.32 -7.64 -8.51
N VAL A 129 -0.62 -8.72 -8.89
CA VAL A 129 0.77 -8.94 -8.45
C VAL A 129 1.69 -8.42 -9.55
N ALA A 130 2.08 -7.17 -9.43
CA ALA A 130 2.92 -6.45 -10.40
C ALA A 130 3.39 -5.11 -9.79
N GLY A 131 4.31 -4.43 -10.46
CA GLY A 131 4.64 -3.05 -10.12
C GLY A 131 3.48 -2.10 -10.41
N PHE A 132 3.25 -1.14 -9.53
CA PHE A 132 2.15 -0.18 -9.69
C PHE A 132 2.30 0.66 -10.98
N GLU A 133 3.53 0.93 -11.42
CA GLU A 133 3.84 1.62 -12.67
C GLU A 133 3.27 0.92 -13.92
N THR A 134 2.98 -0.38 -13.83
CA THR A 134 2.44 -1.16 -14.96
C THR A 134 0.92 -1.07 -15.09
N THR A 135 0.23 -0.52 -14.09
CA THR A 135 -1.23 -0.37 -14.12
C THR A 135 -1.64 0.82 -15.00
N ASP A 136 -2.79 0.76 -15.66
CA ASP A 136 -3.22 1.71 -16.69
C ASP A 136 -4.67 2.22 -16.55
N ARG A 137 -5.33 1.95 -15.42
CA ARG A 137 -6.69 2.44 -15.18
C ARG A 137 -6.69 3.98 -15.11
N LYS A 138 -7.73 4.60 -15.66
CA LYS A 138 -7.93 6.06 -15.61
C LYS A 138 -9.32 6.37 -15.09
N ASP A 139 -9.42 7.39 -14.25
CA ASP A 139 -10.70 7.87 -13.72
C ASP A 139 -11.61 6.75 -13.20
N PHE A 140 -11.01 5.75 -12.55
CA PHE A 140 -11.70 4.52 -12.19
C PHE A 140 -11.95 4.38 -10.69
N PHE A 141 -11.01 4.80 -9.85
CA PHE A 141 -11.11 4.66 -8.41
C PHE A 141 -11.80 5.87 -7.79
N ASP A 142 -12.55 5.63 -6.72
CA ASP A 142 -13.21 6.66 -5.92
C ASP A 142 -12.33 7.07 -4.72
N LEU A 143 -11.46 6.16 -4.27
CA LEU A 143 -10.48 6.37 -3.22
C LEU A 143 -9.20 5.62 -3.55
N ALA A 144 -8.04 6.26 -3.37
CA ALA A 144 -6.76 5.59 -3.27
C ALA A 144 -6.20 5.85 -1.86
N VAL A 145 -5.85 4.77 -1.15
CA VAL A 145 -5.36 4.81 0.22
C VAL A 145 -4.26 3.79 0.41
N GLY A 146 -3.22 4.13 1.14
CA GLY A 146 -2.14 3.19 1.41
C GLY A 146 -0.87 3.87 1.90
N ASN A 147 0.10 3.04 2.27
CA ASN A 147 1.46 3.46 2.58
C ASN A 147 2.33 3.18 1.34
N VAL A 148 2.83 4.24 0.70
CA VAL A 148 3.65 4.10 -0.51
C VAL A 148 5.11 3.88 -0.17
N PRO A 149 5.87 3.15 -1.01
CA PRO A 149 7.28 2.90 -0.76
C PRO A 149 8.09 4.20 -0.76
N PHE A 150 9.14 4.20 0.05
CA PHE A 150 10.11 5.29 0.14
C PHE A 150 11.42 4.89 -0.51
N GLY A 151 12.19 5.87 -0.96
CA GLY A 151 13.54 5.65 -1.45
C GLY A 151 13.97 6.71 -2.46
N GLN A 152 15.28 6.71 -2.72
CA GLN A 152 15.88 7.59 -3.73
C GLN A 152 15.90 6.95 -5.13
N TYR A 153 15.42 5.70 -5.25
CA TYR A 153 15.34 5.03 -6.53
C TYR A 153 14.11 5.50 -7.32
N GLN A 154 14.22 5.39 -8.64
CA GLN A 154 13.16 5.72 -9.57
C GLN A 154 12.56 4.42 -10.12
N VAL A 155 11.27 4.44 -10.42
CA VAL A 155 10.61 3.41 -11.22
C VAL A 155 10.48 3.92 -12.65
N SER A 156 10.62 3.03 -13.63
CA SER A 156 10.40 3.41 -15.02
C SER A 156 8.89 3.37 -15.31
N ASP A 157 8.31 4.55 -15.45
CA ASP A 157 6.92 4.74 -15.85
C ASP A 157 6.88 5.68 -17.05
N ARG A 158 6.47 5.15 -18.21
CA ARG A 158 6.45 5.90 -19.48
C ARG A 158 5.70 7.24 -19.40
N ALA A 159 4.70 7.34 -18.52
CA ALA A 159 3.92 8.56 -18.34
C ALA A 159 4.73 9.64 -17.60
N PHE A 160 5.59 9.24 -16.67
CA PHE A 160 6.24 10.14 -15.71
C PHE A 160 7.78 10.15 -15.79
N ASP A 161 8.41 9.30 -16.61
CA ASP A 161 9.90 9.21 -16.73
C ASP A 161 10.55 10.56 -16.98
N LYS A 162 9.93 11.40 -17.82
CA LYS A 162 10.46 12.74 -18.15
C LYS A 162 10.48 13.70 -16.98
N LEU A 163 9.72 13.42 -15.91
CA LEU A 163 9.59 14.30 -14.75
C LEU A 163 10.62 13.97 -13.66
N GLY A 164 11.33 12.86 -13.79
CA GLY A 164 12.38 12.45 -12.84
C GLY A 164 11.87 12.25 -11.41
N PHE A 165 10.65 11.79 -11.25
CA PHE A 165 10.03 11.61 -9.95
C PHE A 165 10.76 10.55 -9.11
N SER A 166 10.93 10.82 -7.81
CA SER A 166 11.20 9.78 -6.84
C SER A 166 10.05 8.79 -6.78
N ILE A 167 10.29 7.57 -6.28
CA ILE A 167 9.28 6.51 -6.25
C ILE A 167 7.97 6.97 -5.62
N HIS A 168 7.99 7.64 -4.48
CA HIS A 168 6.77 8.11 -3.82
C HIS A 168 6.01 9.17 -4.63
N ASN A 169 6.71 10.08 -5.34
CA ASN A 169 6.06 11.05 -6.21
C ASN A 169 5.46 10.40 -7.45
N ASN A 170 6.09 9.35 -7.99
CA ASN A 170 5.53 8.55 -9.07
C ASN A 170 4.23 7.87 -8.63
N PHE A 171 4.22 7.23 -7.44
CA PHE A 171 3.00 6.63 -6.88
C PHE A 171 1.87 7.65 -6.71
N PHE A 172 2.18 8.86 -6.24
CA PHE A 172 1.18 9.93 -6.13
C PHE A 172 0.60 10.33 -7.49
N ALA A 173 1.47 10.64 -8.45
CA ALA A 173 1.05 11.07 -9.78
C ALA A 173 0.19 9.99 -10.45
N LYS A 174 0.61 8.75 -10.37
CA LYS A 174 -0.12 7.62 -10.94
C LYS A 174 -1.45 7.34 -10.23
N ALA A 175 -1.49 7.42 -8.91
CA ALA A 175 -2.74 7.27 -8.17
C ALA A 175 -3.75 8.38 -8.53
N LEU A 176 -3.27 9.63 -8.68
CA LEU A 176 -4.10 10.75 -9.13
C LEU A 176 -4.65 10.57 -10.55
N GLU A 177 -3.87 10.00 -11.47
CA GLU A 177 -4.35 9.68 -12.83
C GLU A 177 -5.44 8.61 -12.81
N GLN A 178 -5.38 7.67 -11.86
CA GLN A 178 -6.31 6.55 -11.78
C GLN A 178 -7.58 6.86 -10.98
N VAL A 179 -7.55 7.88 -10.13
CA VAL A 179 -8.71 8.32 -9.33
C VAL A 179 -9.58 9.26 -10.17
N ARG A 180 -10.90 9.12 -10.04
CA ARG A 180 -11.88 10.00 -10.69
C ARG A 180 -11.67 11.45 -10.27
N PRO A 181 -11.90 12.42 -11.18
CA PRO A 181 -11.83 13.82 -10.84
C PRO A 181 -12.74 14.20 -9.67
N GLY A 182 -12.22 14.91 -8.67
CA GLY A 182 -13.00 15.31 -7.49
C GLY A 182 -12.17 16.07 -6.47
N GLY A 183 -11.13 15.50 -5.98
CA GLY A 183 -10.22 16.11 -5.01
C GLY A 183 -9.13 15.14 -4.60
N ALA A 184 -7.95 15.66 -4.36
CA ALA A 184 -6.83 14.87 -3.88
C ALA A 184 -6.20 15.55 -2.68
N ASN A 185 -5.96 14.79 -1.62
CA ASN A 185 -5.28 15.24 -0.42
C ASN A 185 -4.11 14.33 -0.13
N ARG A 186 -2.90 14.88 -0.12
CA ARG A 186 -1.72 14.22 0.42
C ARG A 186 -1.59 14.59 1.88
N LEU A 187 -1.53 13.61 2.75
CA LEU A 187 -1.19 13.87 4.14
C LEU A 187 0.32 14.16 4.25
N PRO A 188 0.73 15.15 5.07
CA PRO A 188 2.13 15.41 5.33
C PRO A 188 2.82 14.15 5.91
N ASN A 189 4.11 13.95 5.59
CA ASN A 189 4.89 12.80 6.09
C ASN A 189 4.87 12.70 7.63
N ASN A 190 4.69 13.81 8.33
CA ASN A 190 4.64 13.91 9.78
C ASN A 190 3.21 13.98 10.37
N ALA A 191 2.16 13.82 9.54
CA ALA A 191 0.78 13.96 10.01
C ALA A 191 0.45 13.05 11.18
N PHE A 192 1.11 11.89 11.29
CA PHE A 192 0.90 10.89 12.34
C PHE A 192 2.10 10.71 13.28
N ARG A 193 3.14 11.51 13.13
CA ARG A 193 4.39 11.37 13.93
C ARG A 193 4.13 11.47 15.43
N ALA A 194 3.24 12.36 15.85
CA ALA A 194 2.88 12.55 17.24
C ALA A 194 2.11 11.34 17.83
N ASN A 195 1.35 10.62 17.00
CA ASN A 195 0.46 9.55 17.45
C ASN A 195 1.02 8.15 17.18
N ALA A 196 1.92 8.00 16.23
CA ALA A 196 2.44 6.70 15.78
C ALA A 196 3.96 6.55 15.86
N GLY A 197 4.69 7.64 16.13
CA GLY A 197 6.16 7.62 16.25
C GLY A 197 6.91 7.37 14.93
N THR A 198 6.21 7.28 13.80
CA THR A 198 6.78 7.01 12.48
C THR A 198 6.36 8.04 11.45
N ASP A 199 7.26 8.33 10.51
CA ASP A 199 6.91 9.08 9.31
C ASP A 199 6.20 8.12 8.34
N VAL A 200 4.95 8.42 8.00
CA VAL A 200 4.14 7.64 7.06
C VAL A 200 3.77 8.53 5.89
N VAL A 201 4.07 8.09 4.68
CA VAL A 201 3.53 8.73 3.46
C VAL A 201 2.27 7.97 3.06
N SER A 202 1.13 8.62 3.25
CA SER A 202 -0.16 8.04 2.87
C SER A 202 -0.77 8.86 1.74
N ILE A 203 -1.31 8.16 0.76
CA ILE A 203 -2.10 8.75 -0.30
C ILE A 203 -3.55 8.74 0.16
N LEU A 204 -4.17 9.91 0.19
CA LEU A 204 -5.62 10.05 0.25
C LEU A 204 -6.03 10.81 -1.00
N SER A 205 -6.69 10.12 -1.89
CA SER A 205 -7.27 10.73 -3.09
C SER A 205 -8.66 10.16 -3.28
N PHE A 206 -9.65 11.02 -3.35
CA PHE A 206 -11.02 10.58 -3.59
C PHE A 206 -11.78 11.56 -4.46
N SER A 207 -12.75 11.01 -5.16
CA SER A 207 -13.68 11.72 -6.00
C SER A 207 -15.06 11.65 -5.37
N LYS A 208 -15.70 12.80 -5.17
CA LYS A 208 -17.14 12.86 -5.00
C LYS A 208 -17.68 14.08 -5.76
N SER A 209 -18.60 13.84 -6.66
CA SER A 209 -19.43 14.89 -7.24
C SER A 209 -20.26 15.52 -6.12
N GLY A 210 -19.94 16.78 -5.75
CA GLY A 210 -20.72 17.56 -4.79
C GLY A 210 -20.02 18.03 -3.53
N ILE A 211 -18.75 17.73 -3.30
CA ILE A 211 -17.98 18.35 -2.21
C ILE A 211 -17.26 19.58 -2.77
N ASP A 212 -17.68 20.77 -2.31
CA ASP A 212 -16.95 21.99 -2.53
C ASP A 212 -15.65 21.95 -1.69
N PRO A 213 -14.48 21.86 -2.31
CA PRO A 213 -13.21 21.79 -1.60
C PRO A 213 -12.89 23.04 -0.77
N LEU A 214 -13.69 24.11 -0.89
CA LEU A 214 -13.50 25.38 -0.19
C LEU A 214 -14.29 25.45 1.13
N ARG A 215 -15.20 24.51 1.42
CA ARG A 215 -16.03 24.52 2.65
C ARG A 215 -15.55 23.63 3.78
N SER A 216 -14.58 22.77 3.58
CA SER A 216 -14.05 21.88 4.63
C SER A 216 -12.57 22.16 4.89
N ASN A 217 -12.25 23.25 5.56
CA ASN A 217 -10.88 23.50 6.00
C ASN A 217 -10.79 23.52 7.52
N PRO A 218 -10.32 22.43 8.15
CA PRO A 218 -9.68 22.54 9.45
C PRO A 218 -8.22 22.07 9.47
N ILE A 219 -7.64 21.57 8.37
CA ILE A 219 -6.24 21.10 8.37
C ILE A 219 -5.59 21.61 7.08
N GLY A 220 -4.57 22.48 7.23
CA GLY A 220 -3.92 23.21 6.14
C GLY A 220 -3.55 22.38 4.91
N TYR A 221 -4.24 22.59 3.81
CA TYR A 221 -4.02 21.92 2.54
C TYR A 221 -3.21 22.80 1.59
N THR A 222 -2.16 22.24 1.00
CA THR A 222 -1.48 22.86 -0.13
C THR A 222 -2.01 22.25 -1.42
N ARG A 223 -2.67 23.07 -2.24
CA ARG A 223 -3.10 22.69 -3.59
C ARG A 223 -1.85 22.58 -4.46
N VAL A 224 -1.62 21.43 -5.06
CA VAL A 224 -0.64 21.32 -6.15
C VAL A 224 -1.40 21.65 -7.43
N SER A 225 -1.09 22.82 -7.96
CA SER A 225 -1.52 23.27 -9.29
C SER A 225 -0.65 22.65 -10.38
#